data_84e07379c2fcd29cedfb5e14a942872f
#
_entry.id   84e07379c2fcd29cedfb5e14a942872f
#
_cell.length_a   1.000
_cell.length_b   1.000
_cell.length_c   1.000
_cell.angle_alpha   90.00
_cell.angle_beta   90.00
_cell.angle_gamma   90.00
#
_symmetry.space_group_name_H-M   'P 1'
#
loop_
_entity.id
_entity.type
_entity.pdbx_description
1 polymer ?
#
loop_
_entity_poly.entity_id
_entity_poly.type
_entity_poly.pdbx_seq_one_letter_code
_entity_poly.pdbx_strand_id
1 'polypeptide(L)'
;MSETITNIFAIASGVVAILTMVTLLFSFLKPVRKILTRFLFSGTICLLRHEITGMYYEVKERGELRDYEKSDLIMMYEKYERLGGNCYIKQLYQEMLKYPVKTI
;
A
#
# COMPACT_ATOMS: atom_id res chain seq x y z
N MET A 1 28.10 -50.18 -9.07
CA MET A 1 28.63 -48.88 -9.48
C MET A 1 27.73 -48.10 -10.43
N SER A 2 27.12 -48.76 -11.41
CA SER A 2 26.25 -48.03 -12.36
C SER A 2 24.97 -47.50 -11.70
N GLU A 3 24.38 -48.19 -10.72
CA GLU A 3 23.19 -47.73 -10.00
C GLU A 3 23.48 -46.48 -9.16
N THR A 4 24.62 -46.40 -8.50
CA THR A 4 25.00 -45.25 -7.70
C THR A 4 25.20 -44.01 -8.57
N ILE A 5 25.81 -44.17 -9.74
CA ILE A 5 26.02 -43.08 -10.70
C ILE A 5 24.67 -42.60 -11.25
N THR A 6 23.77 -43.52 -11.56
CA THR A 6 22.42 -43.19 -12.05
C THR A 6 21.61 -42.44 -10.98
N ASN A 7 21.73 -42.83 -9.71
CA ASN A 7 21.06 -42.16 -8.60
C ASN A 7 21.61 -40.75 -8.37
N ILE A 8 22.94 -40.58 -8.45
CA ILE A 8 23.58 -39.26 -8.34
C ILE A 8 23.11 -38.36 -9.49
N PHE A 9 23.03 -38.86 -10.70
CA PHE A 9 22.52 -38.13 -11.85
C PHE A 9 21.08 -37.73 -11.70
N ALA A 10 20.21 -38.60 -11.22
CA ALA A 10 18.81 -38.34 -10.96
C ALA A 10 18.63 -37.24 -9.91
N ILE A 11 19.38 -37.28 -8.81
CA ILE A 11 19.36 -36.28 -7.75
C ILE A 11 19.87 -34.92 -8.26
N ALA A 12 20.98 -34.89 -8.97
CA ALA A 12 21.54 -33.67 -9.55
C ALA A 12 20.57 -33.04 -10.56
N SER A 13 19.93 -33.83 -11.41
CA SER A 13 18.94 -33.38 -12.37
C SER A 13 17.72 -32.79 -11.68
N GLY A 14 17.23 -33.39 -10.61
CA GLY A 14 16.13 -32.89 -9.80
C GLY A 14 16.45 -31.56 -9.13
N VAL A 15 17.63 -31.42 -8.57
CA VAL A 15 18.09 -30.16 -7.93
C VAL A 15 18.18 -29.04 -8.95
N VAL A 16 18.76 -29.31 -10.13
CA VAL A 16 18.86 -28.30 -11.22
C VAL A 16 17.47 -27.88 -11.70
N ALA A 17 16.52 -28.82 -11.84
CA ALA A 17 15.15 -28.51 -12.24
C ALA A 17 14.47 -27.59 -11.21
N ILE A 18 14.62 -27.86 -9.91
CA ILE A 18 14.03 -27.06 -8.85
C ILE A 18 14.65 -25.67 -8.85
N LEU A 19 15.98 -25.53 -8.96
CA LEU A 19 16.67 -24.23 -9.02
C LEU A 19 16.23 -23.42 -10.23
N THR A 20 16.05 -24.07 -11.38
CA THR A 20 15.56 -23.41 -12.59
C THR A 20 14.13 -22.90 -12.41
N MET A 21 13.24 -23.68 -11.83
CA MET A 21 11.88 -23.26 -11.55
C MET A 21 11.83 -22.09 -10.59
N VAL A 22 12.62 -22.12 -9.53
CA VAL A 22 12.71 -21.02 -8.55
C VAL A 22 13.22 -19.75 -9.22
N THR A 23 14.25 -19.85 -10.07
CA THR A 23 14.80 -18.72 -10.82
C THR A 23 13.77 -18.12 -11.77
N LEU A 24 13.02 -18.96 -12.49
CA LEU A 24 11.96 -18.53 -13.40
C LEU A 24 10.83 -17.84 -12.64
N LEU A 25 10.42 -18.37 -11.50
CA LEU A 25 9.41 -17.77 -10.64
C LEU A 25 9.85 -16.40 -10.13
N PHE A 26 11.10 -16.27 -9.68
CA PHE A 26 11.65 -14.98 -9.26
C PHE A 26 11.71 -13.97 -10.41
N SER A 27 12.10 -14.40 -11.59
CA SER A 27 12.14 -13.55 -12.79
C SER A 27 10.74 -13.09 -13.21
N PHE A 28 9.75 -13.94 -13.05
CA PHE A 28 8.36 -13.63 -13.37
C PHE A 28 7.72 -12.71 -12.31
N LEU A 29 8.09 -12.89 -11.05
CA LEU A 29 7.55 -12.10 -9.93
C LEU A 29 8.01 -10.63 -9.94
N LYS A 30 9.21 -10.34 -10.45
CA LYS A 30 9.73 -8.96 -10.51
C LYS A 30 8.81 -8.01 -11.29
N PRO A 31 8.43 -8.28 -12.56
CA PRO A 31 7.52 -7.38 -13.28
C PRO A 31 6.10 -7.37 -12.69
N VAL A 32 5.60 -8.52 -12.24
CA VAL A 32 4.28 -8.61 -11.60
C VAL A 32 4.27 -7.81 -10.28
N ARG A 33 5.34 -7.88 -9.51
CA ARG A 33 5.48 -7.13 -8.27
C ARG A 33 5.46 -5.62 -8.51
N LYS A 34 6.11 -5.13 -9.57
CA LYS A 34 6.06 -3.71 -9.96
C LYS A 34 4.65 -3.26 -10.33
N ILE A 35 3.96 -4.04 -11.14
CA ILE A 35 2.57 -3.76 -11.56
C ILE A 35 1.64 -3.77 -10.35
N LEU A 36 1.77 -4.77 -9.49
CA LEU A 36 0.97 -4.91 -8.28
C LEU A 36 1.22 -3.76 -7.31
N THR A 37 2.48 -3.35 -7.12
CA THR A 37 2.85 -2.23 -6.27
C THR A 37 2.23 -0.93 -6.79
N ARG A 38 2.31 -0.66 -8.09
CA ARG A 38 1.67 0.51 -8.71
C ARG A 38 0.15 0.49 -8.53
N PHE A 39 -0.46 -0.66 -8.73
CA PHE A 39 -1.90 -0.84 -8.55
C PHE A 39 -2.31 -0.58 -7.10
N LEU A 40 -1.58 -1.12 -6.13
CA LEU A 40 -1.83 -0.92 -4.71
C LEU A 40 -1.62 0.54 -4.30
N PHE A 41 -0.56 1.19 -4.79
CA PHE A 41 -0.32 2.62 -4.51
C PHE A 41 -1.45 3.49 -5.05
N SER A 42 -1.86 3.27 -6.30
CA SER A 42 -2.95 4.01 -6.92
C SER A 42 -4.26 3.80 -6.17
N GLY A 43 -4.58 2.56 -5.81
CA GLY A 43 -5.78 2.23 -5.03
C GLY A 43 -5.75 2.85 -3.64
N THR A 44 -4.60 2.83 -2.97
CA THR A 44 -4.44 3.43 -1.64
C THR A 44 -4.62 4.94 -1.68
N ILE A 45 -4.07 5.63 -2.69
CA ILE A 45 -4.25 7.07 -2.88
C ILE A 45 -5.74 7.41 -3.07
N CYS A 46 -6.45 6.64 -3.89
CA CYS A 46 -7.88 6.82 -4.11
C CYS A 46 -8.70 6.62 -2.84
N LEU A 47 -8.38 5.59 -2.06
CA LEU A 47 -9.05 5.31 -0.79
C LEU A 47 -8.82 6.42 0.24
N LEU A 48 -7.57 6.86 0.40
CA LEU A 48 -7.24 7.96 1.32
C LEU A 48 -7.93 9.25 0.92
N ARG A 49 -7.95 9.55 -0.37
CA ARG A 49 -8.65 10.71 -0.90
C ARG A 49 -10.15 10.66 -0.58
N HIS A 50 -10.77 9.53 -0.78
CA HIS A 50 -12.19 9.32 -0.48
C HIS A 50 -12.47 9.47 1.02
N GLU A 51 -11.65 8.87 1.87
CA GLU A 51 -11.77 8.96 3.32
C GLU A 51 -11.62 10.39 3.82
N ILE A 52 -10.59 11.10 3.37
CA ILE A 52 -10.34 12.49 3.76
C ILE A 52 -11.48 13.40 3.28
N THR A 53 -11.94 13.21 2.06
CA THR A 53 -13.05 13.99 1.49
C THR A 53 -14.34 13.73 2.27
N GLY A 54 -14.65 12.48 2.58
CA GLY A 54 -15.81 12.10 3.38
C GLY A 54 -15.78 12.72 4.77
N MET A 55 -14.62 12.67 5.42
CA MET A 55 -14.42 13.29 6.73
C MET A 55 -14.60 14.81 6.67
N TYR A 56 -14.12 15.46 5.61
CA TYR A 56 -14.29 16.90 5.40
C TYR A 56 -15.77 17.29 5.39
N TYR A 57 -16.60 16.59 4.64
CA TYR A 57 -18.03 16.88 4.57
C TYR A 57 -18.75 16.64 5.89
N GLU A 58 -18.39 15.58 6.62
CA GLU A 58 -18.96 15.32 7.95
C GLU A 58 -18.58 16.40 8.95
N VAL A 59 -17.32 16.81 8.98
CA VAL A 59 -16.82 17.87 9.86
C VAL A 59 -17.48 19.20 9.52
N LYS A 60 -17.60 19.52 8.24
CA LYS A 60 -18.25 20.75 7.77
C LYS A 60 -19.71 20.82 8.18
N GLU A 61 -20.44 19.72 8.05
CA GLU A 61 -21.85 19.61 8.42
C GLU A 61 -22.04 19.74 9.93
N ARG A 62 -21.16 19.12 10.70
CA ARG A 62 -21.19 19.14 12.17
C ARG A 62 -20.63 20.44 12.75
N GLY A 63 -19.69 21.08 12.08
CA GLY A 63 -19.03 22.32 12.51
C GLY A 63 -17.95 22.14 13.56
N GLU A 64 -17.57 20.92 13.89
CA GLU A 64 -16.52 20.61 14.87
C GLU A 64 -15.75 19.36 14.48
N LEU A 65 -14.50 19.28 14.93
CA LEU A 65 -13.61 18.14 14.71
C LEU A 65 -13.41 17.41 16.05
N ARG A 66 -13.70 16.13 16.07
CA ARG A 66 -13.47 15.31 17.26
C ARG A 66 -11.98 15.05 17.43
N ASP A 67 -11.56 14.85 18.69
CA ASP A 67 -10.16 14.63 19.04
C ASP A 67 -9.53 13.46 18.29
N TYR A 68 -10.20 12.30 18.31
CA TYR A 68 -9.72 11.12 17.61
C TYR A 68 -9.74 11.31 16.06
N GLU A 69 -10.69 12.08 15.55
CA GLU A 69 -10.76 12.39 14.13
C GLU A 69 -9.57 13.23 13.66
N LYS A 70 -9.15 14.17 14.50
CA LYS A 70 -7.97 15.00 14.21
C LYS A 70 -6.71 14.14 14.12
N SER A 71 -6.54 13.21 15.04
CA SER A 71 -5.40 12.29 15.04
C SER A 71 -5.40 11.40 13.79
N ASP A 72 -6.56 10.83 13.45
CA ASP A 72 -6.71 10.00 12.26
C ASP A 72 -6.49 10.79 10.97
N LEU A 73 -7.01 12.02 10.92
CA LEU A 73 -6.85 12.92 9.77
C LEU A 73 -5.37 13.24 9.51
N ILE A 74 -4.61 13.57 10.54
CA ILE A 74 -3.19 13.86 10.42
C ILE A 74 -2.45 12.65 9.88
N MET A 75 -2.74 11.47 10.42
CA MET A 75 -2.11 10.21 9.98
C MET A 75 -2.44 9.89 8.53
N MET A 76 -3.70 10.00 8.14
CA MET A 76 -4.15 9.74 6.77
C MET A 76 -3.53 10.73 5.78
N TYR A 77 -3.47 12.00 6.14
CA TYR A 77 -2.90 13.04 5.28
C TYR A 77 -1.39 12.86 5.10
N GLU A 78 -0.66 12.51 6.15
CA GLU A 78 0.76 12.22 6.05
C GLU A 78 1.04 11.08 5.07
N LYS A 79 0.27 10.01 5.13
CA LYS A 79 0.38 8.89 4.19
C LYS A 79 0.03 9.31 2.77
N TYR A 80 -1.03 10.12 2.62
CA TYR A 80 -1.46 10.63 1.31
C TYR A 80 -0.37 11.50 0.68
N GLU A 81 0.25 12.37 1.45
CA GLU A 81 1.34 13.23 1.00
C GLU A 81 2.57 12.41 0.57
N ARG A 82 2.95 11.41 1.35
CA ARG A 82 4.06 10.51 1.02
C ARG A 82 3.85 9.75 -0.28
N LEU A 83 2.60 9.45 -0.61
CA LEU A 83 2.23 8.76 -1.84
C LEU A 83 2.11 9.70 -3.05
N GLY A 84 2.38 10.99 -2.87
CA GLY A 84 2.34 11.97 -3.95
C GLY A 84 0.95 12.53 -4.23
N GLY A 85 0.12 12.68 -3.19
CA GLY A 85 -1.22 13.22 -3.32
C GLY A 85 -1.26 14.68 -3.81
N ASN A 86 -2.40 15.10 -4.33
CA ASN A 86 -2.55 16.42 -4.95
C ASN A 86 -2.90 17.55 -3.96
N CYS A 87 -2.82 18.79 -4.45
CA CYS A 87 -3.04 20.00 -3.65
C CYS A 87 -4.48 20.20 -3.16
N TYR A 88 -5.46 19.60 -3.85
CA TYR A 88 -6.88 19.73 -3.47
C TYR A 88 -7.15 19.17 -2.07
N ILE A 89 -6.63 17.99 -1.81
CA ILE A 89 -6.78 17.35 -0.49
C ILE A 89 -6.02 18.14 0.60
N LYS A 90 -4.90 18.75 0.24
CA LYS A 90 -4.16 19.63 1.16
C LYS A 90 -5.02 20.80 1.63
N GLN A 91 -5.79 21.40 0.74
CA GLN A 91 -6.71 22.49 1.08
C GLN A 91 -7.82 22.00 2.04
N LEU A 92 -8.43 20.85 1.76
CA LEU A 92 -9.43 20.25 2.64
C LEU A 92 -8.86 19.96 4.01
N TYR A 93 -7.65 19.40 4.07
CA TYR A 93 -6.94 19.10 5.31
C TYR A 93 -6.71 20.39 6.14
N GLN A 94 -6.23 21.44 5.51
CA GLN A 94 -5.98 22.71 6.19
C GLN A 94 -7.27 23.37 6.69
N GLU A 95 -8.35 23.29 5.94
CA GLU A 95 -9.65 23.77 6.37
C GLU A 95 -10.18 23.00 7.57
N MET A 96 -10.07 21.66 7.56
CA MET A 96 -10.51 20.85 8.70
C MET A 96 -9.74 21.16 9.98
N LEU A 97 -8.46 21.46 9.89
CA LEU A 97 -7.65 21.81 11.07
C LEU A 97 -8.07 23.13 11.72
N LYS A 98 -8.80 23.99 11.00
CA LYS A 98 -9.32 25.26 11.52
C LYS A 98 -10.58 25.10 12.36
N TYR A 99 -11.28 23.97 12.27
CA TYR A 99 -12.46 23.71 13.06
C TYR A 99 -12.12 23.49 14.53
N PRO A 100 -13.00 23.89 15.45
CA PRO A 100 -12.75 23.66 16.89
C PRO A 100 -12.73 22.16 17.19
N VAL A 101 -11.78 21.76 18.03
CA VAL A 101 -11.63 20.36 18.45
C VAL A 101 -12.49 20.10 19.67
N LYS A 102 -13.35 19.10 19.59
CA LYS A 102 -14.15 18.66 20.70
C LYS A 102 -13.51 17.44 21.36
N THR A 103 -13.16 17.56 22.62
CA THR A 103 -12.65 16.47 23.43
C THR A 103 -13.83 15.64 23.93
N ILE A 104 -13.76 14.33 23.73
CA ILE A 104 -14.79 13.39 24.19
C ILE A 104 -14.36 12.75 25.50
#